data_8170bd854d0ec44a6c50817694035271
#
_entry.id   8170bd854d0ec44a6c50817694035271
#
_cell.length_a   1.000
_cell.length_b   1.000
_cell.length_c   1.000
_cell.angle_alpha   90.00
_cell.angle_beta   90.00
_cell.angle_gamma   90.00
#
_symmetry.space_group_name_H-M   'P 1'
#
loop_
_entity.id
_entity.type
_entity.pdbx_description
1 polymer ?
#
loop_
_entity_poly.entity_id
_entity_poly.type
_entity_poly.pdbx_seq_one_letter_code
_entity_poly.pdbx_strand_id
1 'polypeptide(L)'
;MQVKYYESVFKLDTLPLDAIHVIDNWYPKDNWVQFNNALKVTNRWSFDNDVTYEDGETTEITWIMRLFRKWMKPAGNYVEFARPVIEQMCNDFGIEFEQFDFAGINGQTQGLQGTIHKDSFRPRNITFLWHCNTEWDNNWGGKFRVYQKDTLDKGHRGFSEELVENYQIAEIEYKPNRLIIVDGSYPHSADAPNNKSGYAFRKTFVARGNVAKLVDK
;
A
#
# COMPACT_ATOMS: atom_id res chain seq x y z
N MET A 1 -9.11 3.84 15.58
CA MET A 1 -8.01 2.90 15.22
C MET A 1 -6.71 3.49 15.74
N GLN A 2 -5.85 2.69 16.35
CA GLN A 2 -4.56 3.13 16.88
C GLN A 2 -3.46 2.91 15.84
N VAL A 3 -2.52 3.88 15.68
CA VAL A 3 -1.31 3.69 14.88
C VAL A 3 -0.19 3.23 15.81
N LYS A 4 0.45 2.11 15.49
CA LYS A 4 1.57 1.52 16.24
C LYS A 4 2.83 1.57 15.39
N TYR A 5 3.87 2.23 15.89
CA TYR A 5 5.17 2.38 15.23
C TYR A 5 6.20 1.42 15.80
N TYR A 6 7.03 0.87 14.91
CA TYR A 6 8.08 -0.07 15.25
C TYR A 6 9.36 0.27 14.47
N GLU A 7 10.52 0.22 15.11
CA GLU A 7 11.80 0.61 14.50
C GLU A 7 12.49 -0.51 13.72
N SER A 8 12.08 -1.75 13.94
CA SER A 8 12.62 -2.92 13.23
C SER A 8 11.61 -4.06 13.21
N VAL A 9 11.86 -5.03 12.33
CA VAL A 9 11.07 -6.25 12.26
C VAL A 9 11.09 -6.98 13.59
N PHE A 10 9.92 -7.24 14.13
CA PHE A 10 9.73 -8.17 15.23
C PHE A 10 8.56 -9.08 14.84
N LYS A 11 8.61 -10.30 15.35
CA LYS A 11 7.50 -11.24 15.16
C LYS A 11 6.31 -10.72 15.95
N LEU A 12 5.25 -10.37 15.23
CA LEU A 12 3.95 -10.18 15.86
C LEU A 12 3.36 -11.57 16.11
N ASP A 13 3.22 -11.96 17.35
CA ASP A 13 2.56 -13.22 17.71
C ASP A 13 1.08 -13.21 17.29
N THR A 14 0.49 -12.01 17.19
CA THR A 14 -0.83 -11.75 16.62
C THR A 14 -0.83 -10.37 15.97
N LEU A 15 -1.42 -10.24 14.78
CA LEU A 15 -1.61 -8.95 14.11
C LEU A 15 -3.02 -8.43 14.41
N PRO A 16 -3.22 -7.54 15.40
CA PRO A 16 -4.54 -6.99 15.65
C PRO A 16 -4.98 -6.12 14.47
N LEU A 17 -6.03 -6.55 13.75
CA LEU A 17 -6.58 -5.82 12.59
C LEU A 17 -7.31 -4.51 12.99
N ASP A 18 -7.42 -4.22 14.26
CA ASP A 18 -7.97 -2.98 14.81
C ASP A 18 -6.94 -1.83 14.89
N ALA A 19 -5.70 -2.09 14.48
CA ALA A 19 -4.61 -1.12 14.47
C ALA A 19 -3.96 -1.01 13.09
N ILE A 20 -3.32 0.14 12.84
CA ILE A 20 -2.41 0.34 11.72
C ILE A 20 -0.99 0.10 12.24
N HIS A 21 -0.26 -0.82 11.61
CA HIS A 21 1.10 -1.12 11.97
C HIS A 21 2.07 -0.45 11.00
N VAL A 22 3.03 0.29 11.53
CA VAL A 22 4.04 1.03 10.74
C VAL A 22 5.42 0.55 11.19
N ILE A 23 6.15 -0.09 10.29
CA ILE A 23 7.46 -0.68 10.55
C ILE A 23 8.51 0.04 9.71
N ASP A 24 9.44 0.73 10.36
CA ASP A 24 10.57 1.38 9.70
C ASP A 24 11.70 0.39 9.46
N ASN A 25 12.47 0.63 8.38
CA ASN A 25 13.61 -0.21 7.98
C ASN A 25 13.26 -1.70 7.86
N TRP A 26 12.06 -1.99 7.34
CA TRP A 26 11.50 -3.33 7.34
C TRP A 26 12.29 -4.33 6.47
N TYR A 27 12.51 -4.01 5.18
CA TYR A 27 13.13 -4.99 4.27
C TYR A 27 14.65 -4.94 4.38
N PRO A 28 15.35 -6.10 4.31
CA PRO A 28 16.81 -6.13 4.41
C PRO A 28 17.47 -5.20 3.39
N LYS A 29 18.42 -4.37 3.84
CA LYS A 29 18.97 -3.25 3.07
C LYS A 29 19.48 -3.65 1.69
N ASP A 30 20.23 -4.74 1.59
CA ASP A 30 20.81 -5.18 0.31
C ASP A 30 19.73 -5.65 -0.66
N ASN A 31 18.74 -6.39 -0.17
CA ASN A 31 17.59 -6.84 -0.97
C ASN A 31 16.74 -5.66 -1.43
N TRP A 32 16.52 -4.67 -0.56
CA TRP A 32 15.81 -3.44 -0.90
C TRP A 32 16.52 -2.64 -2.00
N VAL A 33 17.84 -2.48 -1.91
CA VAL A 33 18.64 -1.80 -2.95
C VAL A 33 18.56 -2.55 -4.27
N GLN A 34 18.69 -3.89 -4.26
CA GLN A 34 18.56 -4.73 -5.46
C GLN A 34 17.17 -4.61 -6.08
N PHE A 35 16.12 -4.65 -5.27
CA PHE A 35 14.73 -4.46 -5.72
C PHE A 35 14.56 -3.11 -6.43
N ASN A 36 15.07 -2.01 -5.84
CA ASN A 36 15.00 -0.70 -6.46
C ASN A 36 15.80 -0.58 -7.75
N ASN A 37 16.97 -1.20 -7.84
CA ASN A 37 17.75 -1.22 -9.06
C ASN A 37 17.02 -1.95 -10.19
N ALA A 38 16.33 -3.05 -9.89
CA ALA A 38 15.47 -3.72 -10.85
C ALA A 38 14.30 -2.85 -11.31
N LEU A 39 13.69 -2.06 -10.40
CA LEU A 39 12.62 -1.12 -10.76
C LEU A 39 13.09 0.02 -11.67
N LYS A 40 14.34 0.47 -11.56
CA LYS A 40 14.87 1.55 -12.40
C LYS A 40 15.03 1.16 -13.88
N VAL A 41 15.27 -0.13 -14.14
CA VAL A 41 15.52 -0.63 -15.51
C VAL A 41 14.30 -1.29 -16.15
N THR A 42 13.20 -1.41 -15.43
CA THR A 42 11.98 -2.00 -15.97
C THR A 42 11.20 -1.01 -16.83
N ASN A 43 10.61 -1.50 -17.91
CA ASN A 43 9.70 -0.78 -18.80
C ASN A 43 8.24 -1.24 -18.66
N ARG A 44 7.88 -1.87 -17.53
CA ARG A 44 6.59 -2.53 -17.32
C ARG A 44 5.54 -1.65 -16.63
N TRP A 45 5.77 -0.36 -16.57
CA TRP A 45 4.80 0.58 -16.03
C TRP A 45 3.65 0.80 -17.01
N SER A 46 2.42 0.70 -16.51
CA SER A 46 1.19 1.06 -17.22
C SER A 46 0.58 2.28 -16.55
N PHE A 47 -0.02 3.16 -17.34
CA PHE A 47 -0.80 4.32 -16.84
C PHE A 47 -2.28 4.01 -16.98
N ASP A 48 -2.76 3.08 -16.15
CA ASP A 48 -4.12 2.55 -16.20
C ASP A 48 -4.59 2.02 -14.82
N ASN A 49 -4.01 2.53 -13.74
CA ASN A 49 -4.39 2.13 -12.40
C ASN A 49 -5.55 2.98 -11.89
N ASP A 50 -6.73 2.43 -11.93
CA ASP A 50 -7.97 3.00 -11.44
C ASP A 50 -8.64 2.11 -10.38
N VAL A 51 -9.59 2.64 -9.68
CA VAL A 51 -10.52 1.91 -8.81
C VAL A 51 -11.93 2.21 -9.31
N THR A 52 -12.72 1.18 -9.57
CA THR A 52 -14.13 1.31 -9.89
C THR A 52 -14.95 1.18 -8.61
N TYR A 53 -15.79 2.17 -8.31
CA TYR A 53 -16.73 2.15 -7.20
C TYR A 53 -17.96 1.30 -7.52
N GLU A 54 -18.79 1.01 -6.50
CA GLU A 54 -20.01 0.19 -6.68
C GLU A 54 -21.03 0.80 -7.65
N ASP A 55 -21.05 2.14 -7.76
CA ASP A 55 -21.93 2.86 -8.71
C ASP A 55 -21.37 2.96 -10.14
N GLY A 56 -20.22 2.34 -10.40
CA GLY A 56 -19.57 2.31 -11.71
C GLY A 56 -18.69 3.52 -12.03
N GLU A 57 -18.61 4.54 -11.16
CA GLU A 57 -17.64 5.61 -11.32
C GLU A 57 -16.20 5.09 -11.13
N THR A 58 -15.25 5.64 -11.87
CA THR A 58 -13.83 5.30 -11.77
C THR A 58 -13.02 6.44 -11.16
N THR A 59 -11.93 6.08 -10.49
CA THR A 59 -10.96 7.03 -9.94
C THR A 59 -10.08 7.65 -11.02
N GLU A 60 -9.33 8.69 -10.66
CA GLU A 60 -8.24 9.17 -11.51
C GLU A 60 -7.18 8.09 -11.73
N ILE A 61 -6.62 8.08 -12.94
CA ILE A 61 -5.65 7.07 -13.36
C ILE A 61 -4.27 7.41 -12.78
N THR A 62 -3.59 6.40 -12.27
CA THR A 62 -2.20 6.49 -11.80
C THR A 62 -1.31 5.43 -12.45
N TRP A 63 0.00 5.49 -12.18
CA TRP A 63 0.94 4.47 -12.66
C TRP A 63 0.88 3.19 -11.83
N ILE A 64 0.99 2.06 -12.52
CA ILE A 64 1.05 0.76 -11.88
C ILE A 64 1.99 -0.20 -12.62
N MET A 65 2.66 -1.05 -11.85
CA MET A 65 3.28 -2.28 -12.33
C MET A 65 2.57 -3.46 -11.67
N ARG A 66 1.71 -4.15 -12.43
CA ARG A 66 0.98 -5.32 -11.93
C ARG A 66 1.88 -6.54 -11.92
N LEU A 67 2.03 -7.15 -10.75
CA LEU A 67 2.83 -8.35 -10.54
C LEU A 67 1.96 -9.61 -10.42
N PHE A 68 0.81 -9.46 -9.78
CA PHE A 68 -0.19 -10.51 -9.62
C PHE A 68 -1.60 -9.91 -9.50
N ARG A 69 -2.60 -10.56 -10.07
CA ARG A 69 -4.02 -10.29 -9.85
C ARG A 69 -4.78 -11.60 -9.95
N LYS A 70 -5.73 -11.85 -9.05
CA LYS A 70 -6.46 -13.13 -8.89
C LYS A 70 -7.01 -13.74 -10.19
N TRP A 71 -7.53 -12.90 -11.09
CA TRP A 71 -8.12 -13.32 -12.38
C TRP A 71 -7.20 -13.14 -13.59
N MET A 72 -5.99 -12.68 -13.39
CA MET A 72 -4.97 -12.63 -14.42
C MET A 72 -4.00 -13.79 -14.19
N LYS A 73 -3.79 -14.61 -15.22
CA LYS A 73 -2.67 -15.56 -15.16
C LYS A 73 -1.38 -14.76 -14.98
N PRO A 74 -0.56 -15.12 -13.99
CA PRO A 74 0.71 -14.42 -13.79
C PRO A 74 1.50 -14.42 -15.09
N ALA A 75 1.84 -13.25 -15.60
CA ALA A 75 2.64 -13.12 -16.79
C ALA A 75 4.11 -13.37 -16.45
N GLY A 76 4.59 -14.61 -16.63
CA GLY A 76 6.00 -14.94 -16.57
C GLY A 76 6.69 -14.67 -15.22
N ASN A 77 7.93 -14.19 -15.28
CA ASN A 77 8.84 -14.01 -14.13
C ASN A 77 8.44 -12.90 -13.11
N TYR A 78 7.29 -12.26 -13.27
CA TYR A 78 6.87 -11.16 -12.36
C TYR A 78 6.43 -11.65 -10.99
N VAL A 79 5.82 -12.83 -10.93
CA VAL A 79 5.50 -13.49 -9.65
C VAL A 79 6.79 -13.75 -8.89
N GLU A 80 7.84 -14.15 -9.58
CA GLU A 80 9.16 -14.40 -8.97
C GLU A 80 9.81 -13.12 -8.43
N PHE A 81 9.55 -11.96 -9.05
CA PHE A 81 10.02 -10.69 -8.54
C PHE A 81 9.31 -10.26 -7.24
N ALA A 82 8.01 -10.51 -7.12
CA ALA A 82 7.22 -10.18 -5.93
C ALA A 82 7.37 -11.22 -4.81
N ARG A 83 7.60 -12.50 -5.16
CA ARG A 83 7.60 -13.64 -4.24
C ARG A 83 8.48 -13.41 -3.01
N PRO A 84 9.78 -13.03 -3.10
CA PRO A 84 10.61 -12.85 -1.92
C PRO A 84 10.07 -11.81 -0.94
N VAL A 85 9.45 -10.74 -1.46
CA VAL A 85 8.86 -9.66 -0.65
C VAL A 85 7.62 -10.18 0.09
N ILE A 86 6.75 -10.93 -0.60
CA ILE A 86 5.53 -11.49 -0.03
C ILE A 86 5.86 -12.57 1.00
N GLU A 87 6.81 -13.45 0.71
CA GLU A 87 7.27 -14.49 1.64
C GLU A 87 7.87 -13.87 2.91
N GLN A 88 8.65 -12.79 2.77
CA GLN A 88 9.15 -12.05 3.91
C GLN A 88 8.01 -11.48 4.76
N MET A 89 7.00 -10.84 4.13
CA MET A 89 5.81 -10.35 4.84
C MET A 89 5.09 -11.45 5.61
N CYS A 90 4.83 -12.58 4.96
CA CYS A 90 4.15 -13.71 5.59
C CYS A 90 4.94 -14.28 6.77
N ASN A 91 6.26 -14.43 6.60
CA ASN A 91 7.14 -14.99 7.64
C ASN A 91 7.29 -14.06 8.85
N ASP A 92 7.46 -12.75 8.61
CA ASP A 92 7.66 -11.77 9.68
C ASP A 92 6.44 -11.62 10.56
N PHE A 93 5.24 -11.72 9.97
CA PHE A 93 3.99 -11.46 10.67
C PHE A 93 3.14 -12.72 10.92
N GLY A 94 3.65 -13.91 10.61
CA GLY A 94 2.93 -15.15 10.82
C GLY A 94 1.61 -15.21 10.05
N ILE A 95 1.59 -14.70 8.80
CA ILE A 95 0.37 -14.59 7.99
C ILE A 95 0.31 -15.73 6.99
N GLU A 96 -0.84 -16.37 6.91
CA GLU A 96 -1.20 -17.28 5.84
C GLU A 96 -2.42 -16.70 5.08
N PHE A 97 -2.25 -16.48 3.78
CA PHE A 97 -3.35 -16.05 2.93
C PHE A 97 -4.27 -17.22 2.56
N GLU A 98 -5.54 -17.13 2.95
CA GLU A 98 -6.59 -17.98 2.38
C GLU A 98 -6.81 -17.65 0.91
N GLN A 99 -6.76 -16.36 0.58
CA GLN A 99 -6.90 -15.85 -0.76
C GLN A 99 -5.99 -14.65 -0.95
N PHE A 100 -5.04 -14.78 -1.85
CA PHE A 100 -4.18 -13.68 -2.27
C PHE A 100 -4.82 -12.98 -3.49
N ASP A 101 -5.12 -11.70 -3.37
CA ASP A 101 -5.91 -10.97 -4.38
C ASP A 101 -5.04 -10.18 -5.35
N PHE A 102 -3.98 -9.55 -4.84
CA PHE A 102 -3.20 -8.61 -5.62
C PHE A 102 -1.77 -8.43 -5.10
N ALA A 103 -0.82 -8.27 -6.03
CA ALA A 103 0.47 -7.63 -5.78
C ALA A 103 0.84 -6.74 -6.96
N GLY A 104 1.36 -5.56 -6.64
CA GLY A 104 1.79 -4.59 -7.64
C GLY A 104 2.63 -3.48 -7.03
N ILE A 105 3.10 -2.59 -7.86
CA ILE A 105 3.81 -1.39 -7.43
C ILE A 105 3.06 -0.19 -7.98
N ASN A 106 2.46 0.58 -7.09
CA ASN A 106 1.82 1.85 -7.45
C ASN A 106 2.88 2.92 -7.61
N GLY A 107 2.74 3.73 -8.66
CA GLY A 107 3.61 4.85 -8.97
C GLY A 107 2.85 6.17 -9.01
N GLN A 108 3.38 7.20 -8.38
CA GLN A 108 2.80 8.53 -8.38
C GLN A 108 3.87 9.58 -8.64
N THR A 109 3.55 10.53 -9.51
CA THR A 109 4.30 11.77 -9.73
C THR A 109 3.50 12.95 -9.19
N GLN A 110 4.09 14.12 -9.18
CA GLN A 110 3.39 15.35 -8.79
C GLN A 110 2.03 15.47 -9.49
N GLY A 111 0.99 15.78 -8.73
CA GLY A 111 -0.37 15.96 -9.23
C GLY A 111 -1.20 14.69 -9.41
N LEU A 112 -0.61 13.48 -9.29
CA LEU A 112 -1.36 12.22 -9.36
C LEU A 112 -1.83 11.80 -7.97
N GLN A 113 -2.84 12.48 -7.46
CA GLN A 113 -3.44 12.21 -6.15
C GLN A 113 -4.18 10.87 -6.18
N GLY A 114 -3.93 10.03 -5.17
CA GLY A 114 -4.71 8.80 -4.98
C GLY A 114 -6.11 9.10 -4.44
N THR A 115 -7.11 8.49 -5.06
CA THR A 115 -8.51 8.62 -4.64
C THR A 115 -8.79 7.76 -3.40
N ILE A 116 -9.76 8.18 -2.58
CA ILE A 116 -10.16 7.42 -1.40
C ILE A 116 -10.92 6.16 -1.83
N HIS A 117 -10.46 5.00 -1.39
CA HIS A 117 -11.06 3.72 -1.71
C HIS A 117 -10.87 2.70 -0.58
N LYS A 118 -11.61 1.60 -0.64
CA LYS A 118 -11.40 0.39 0.16
C LYS A 118 -10.77 -0.68 -0.74
N ASP A 119 -9.82 -1.42 -0.22
CA ASP A 119 -9.22 -2.54 -0.94
C ASP A 119 -10.13 -3.78 -0.93
N SER A 120 -10.97 -3.90 0.08
CA SER A 120 -11.92 -5.01 0.21
C SER A 120 -13.10 -4.64 1.10
N PHE A 121 -14.26 -5.24 0.80
CA PHE A 121 -15.43 -5.23 1.70
C PHE A 121 -15.50 -6.51 2.57
N ARG A 122 -14.55 -7.44 2.37
CA ARG A 122 -14.50 -8.69 3.11
C ARG A 122 -13.81 -8.50 4.45
N PRO A 123 -14.29 -9.15 5.52
CA PRO A 123 -13.58 -9.18 6.78
C PRO A 123 -12.23 -9.87 6.62
N ARG A 124 -11.25 -9.49 7.45
CA ARG A 124 -9.92 -10.09 7.48
C ARG A 124 -9.11 -9.93 6.18
N ASN A 125 -9.40 -8.91 5.40
CA ASN A 125 -8.54 -8.51 4.30
C ASN A 125 -7.43 -7.61 4.83
N ILE A 126 -6.19 -7.97 4.53
CA ILE A 126 -5.01 -7.19 4.93
C ILE A 126 -4.38 -6.57 3.70
N THR A 127 -4.03 -5.30 3.82
CA THR A 127 -3.23 -4.57 2.83
C THR A 127 -1.87 -4.24 3.43
N PHE A 128 -0.82 -4.61 2.69
CA PHE A 128 0.56 -4.26 2.93
C PHE A 128 0.98 -3.18 1.94
N LEU A 129 1.61 -2.13 2.45
CA LEU A 129 2.09 -0.99 1.68
C LEU A 129 3.57 -0.78 2.03
N TRP A 130 4.47 -1.22 1.17
CA TRP A 130 5.90 -1.02 1.39
C TRP A 130 6.42 0.13 0.52
N HIS A 131 6.99 1.14 1.15
CA HIS A 131 7.59 2.29 0.50
C HIS A 131 8.95 1.93 -0.11
N CYS A 132 9.00 1.74 -1.43
CA CYS A 132 10.14 1.15 -2.11
C CYS A 132 11.29 2.12 -2.40
N ASN A 133 11.07 3.42 -2.45
CA ASN A 133 12.12 4.38 -2.78
C ASN A 133 13.33 4.24 -1.84
N THR A 134 14.53 4.40 -2.36
CA THR A 134 15.77 4.43 -1.55
C THR A 134 16.04 5.80 -0.94
N GLU A 135 15.44 6.84 -1.52
CA GLU A 135 15.59 8.22 -1.10
C GLU A 135 14.21 8.90 -1.15
N TRP A 136 13.91 9.72 -0.17
CA TRP A 136 12.72 10.54 -0.10
C TRP A 136 12.94 11.69 0.88
N ASP A 137 12.67 12.92 0.45
CA ASP A 137 12.67 14.08 1.35
C ASP A 137 11.27 14.22 1.98
N ASN A 138 11.21 14.39 3.29
CA ASN A 138 9.95 14.54 4.03
C ASN A 138 9.10 15.73 3.53
N ASN A 139 9.75 16.73 2.91
CA ASN A 139 9.06 17.87 2.32
C ASN A 139 8.38 17.58 0.98
N TRP A 140 8.59 16.39 0.39
CA TRP A 140 8.01 16.03 -0.90
C TRP A 140 6.56 15.52 -0.80
N GLY A 141 6.02 15.36 0.42
CA GLY A 141 4.67 14.83 0.63
C GLY A 141 4.60 13.32 0.41
N GLY A 142 3.54 12.85 -0.22
CA GLY A 142 3.34 11.41 -0.49
C GLY A 142 2.81 10.64 0.71
N LYS A 143 2.09 11.28 1.62
CA LYS A 143 1.52 10.66 2.82
C LYS A 143 0.52 9.55 2.48
N PHE A 144 0.36 8.61 3.38
CA PHE A 144 -0.73 7.65 3.37
C PHE A 144 -1.75 8.05 4.43
N ARG A 145 -3.03 8.12 4.03
CA ARG A 145 -4.12 8.54 4.90
C ARG A 145 -5.14 7.44 5.06
N VAL A 146 -5.67 7.29 6.26
CA VAL A 146 -6.73 6.35 6.57
C VAL A 146 -7.91 7.13 7.17
N TYR A 147 -9.12 6.74 6.79
CA TYR A 147 -10.35 7.43 7.14
C TYR A 147 -11.32 6.52 7.90
N GLN A 148 -12.33 7.09 8.50
CA GLN A 148 -13.42 6.36 9.15
C GLN A 148 -14.10 5.42 8.16
N LYS A 149 -14.62 4.29 8.65
CA LYS A 149 -15.20 3.23 7.78
C LYS A 149 -16.36 3.70 6.92
N ASP A 150 -17.16 4.64 7.41
CA ASP A 150 -18.35 5.18 6.76
C ASP A 150 -18.08 6.36 5.80
N THR A 151 -16.81 6.75 5.62
CA THR A 151 -16.43 7.89 4.76
C THR A 151 -16.97 7.77 3.34
N LEU A 152 -16.81 6.61 2.71
CA LEU A 152 -17.30 6.37 1.35
C LEU A 152 -18.84 6.30 1.29
N ASP A 153 -19.49 5.77 2.31
CA ASP A 153 -20.94 5.67 2.40
C ASP A 153 -21.60 7.04 2.45
N LYS A 154 -20.84 8.07 2.88
CA LYS A 154 -21.23 9.48 2.87
C LYS A 154 -20.87 10.21 1.57
N GLY A 155 -20.40 9.50 0.55
CA GLY A 155 -20.11 10.05 -0.77
C GLY A 155 -18.74 10.75 -0.90
N HIS A 156 -17.88 10.67 0.12
CA HIS A 156 -16.56 11.29 0.09
C HIS A 156 -15.56 10.41 -0.69
N ARG A 157 -15.20 10.83 -1.90
CA ARG A 157 -14.28 10.10 -2.79
C ARG A 157 -13.03 10.90 -3.13
N GLY A 158 -13.19 12.19 -3.32
CA GLY A 158 -12.09 13.13 -3.57
C GLY A 158 -11.45 13.64 -2.29
N PHE A 159 -10.25 14.18 -2.41
CA PHE A 159 -9.57 14.86 -1.30
C PHE A 159 -10.21 16.24 -1.06
N SER A 160 -10.56 16.54 0.19
CA SER A 160 -10.94 17.88 0.64
C SER A 160 -10.43 18.14 2.05
N GLU A 161 -10.26 19.41 2.42
CA GLU A 161 -9.88 19.79 3.78
C GLU A 161 -10.95 19.36 4.80
N GLU A 162 -12.21 19.53 4.48
CA GLU A 162 -13.35 19.10 5.30
C GLU A 162 -13.28 17.58 5.59
N LEU A 163 -12.92 16.79 4.60
CA LEU A 163 -12.79 15.35 4.75
C LEU A 163 -11.62 15.00 5.69
N VAL A 164 -10.50 15.68 5.57
CA VAL A 164 -9.34 15.48 6.45
C VAL A 164 -9.70 15.82 7.89
N GLU A 165 -10.36 16.96 8.13
CA GLU A 165 -10.74 17.38 9.47
C GLU A 165 -11.76 16.46 10.16
N ASN A 166 -12.75 15.98 9.41
CA ASN A 166 -13.89 15.28 10.00
C ASN A 166 -13.80 13.74 9.96
N TYR A 167 -13.05 13.18 9.01
CA TYR A 167 -13.05 11.73 8.76
C TYR A 167 -11.69 11.06 8.80
N GLN A 168 -10.58 11.80 8.74
CA GLN A 168 -9.26 11.23 8.81
C GLN A 168 -8.98 10.73 10.23
N ILE A 169 -8.55 9.47 10.33
CA ILE A 169 -8.20 8.83 11.61
C ILE A 169 -6.70 8.57 11.74
N ALA A 170 -5.96 8.57 10.63
CA ALA A 170 -4.51 8.44 10.64
C ALA A 170 -3.86 9.10 9.43
N GLU A 171 -2.65 9.60 9.62
CA GLU A 171 -1.76 10.11 8.60
C GLU A 171 -0.36 9.55 8.83
N ILE A 172 0.22 8.94 7.81
CA ILE A 172 1.54 8.30 7.88
C ILE A 172 2.43 8.89 6.79
N GLU A 173 3.55 9.47 7.21
CA GLU A 173 4.56 10.04 6.30
C GLU A 173 5.16 8.95 5.39
N TYR A 174 5.41 9.31 4.13
CA TYR A 174 6.20 8.48 3.24
C TYR A 174 7.66 8.47 3.70
N LYS A 175 8.18 7.29 4.00
CA LYS A 175 9.57 7.12 4.44
C LYS A 175 10.17 5.90 3.73
N PRO A 176 11.37 6.02 3.17
CA PRO A 176 12.05 4.90 2.53
C PRO A 176 12.12 3.66 3.43
N ASN A 177 11.87 2.50 2.82
CA ASN A 177 11.85 1.20 3.48
C ASN A 177 10.87 1.06 4.66
N ARG A 178 9.81 1.86 4.68
CA ARG A 178 8.69 1.73 5.63
C ARG A 178 7.65 0.76 5.11
N LEU A 179 7.22 -0.17 5.95
CA LEU A 179 6.06 -1.02 5.71
C LEU A 179 4.88 -0.52 6.55
N ILE A 180 3.72 -0.43 5.93
CA ILE A 180 2.44 -0.15 6.59
C ILE A 180 1.56 -1.38 6.41
N ILE A 181 0.88 -1.81 7.47
CA ILE A 181 -0.09 -2.90 7.45
C ILE A 181 -1.41 -2.36 7.98
N VAL A 182 -2.46 -2.53 7.19
CA VAL A 182 -3.80 -2.01 7.51
C VAL A 182 -4.89 -3.01 7.11
N ASP A 183 -6.02 -3.00 7.83
CA ASP A 183 -7.24 -3.69 7.40
C ASP A 183 -7.75 -3.03 6.11
N GLY A 184 -7.81 -3.80 5.02
CA GLY A 184 -8.22 -3.34 3.69
C GLY A 184 -9.67 -2.85 3.61
N SER A 185 -10.47 -3.04 4.66
CA SER A 185 -11.84 -2.51 4.75
C SER A 185 -11.92 -1.04 5.17
N TYR A 186 -10.80 -0.45 5.64
CA TYR A 186 -10.77 0.98 5.92
C TYR A 186 -10.55 1.79 4.65
N PRO A 187 -11.33 2.84 4.41
CA PRO A 187 -11.07 3.79 3.34
C PRO A 187 -9.69 4.43 3.55
N HIS A 188 -8.94 4.51 2.47
CA HIS A 188 -7.60 5.09 2.50
C HIS A 188 -7.24 5.73 1.17
N SER A 189 -6.23 6.59 1.20
CA SER A 189 -5.64 7.20 0.01
C SER A 189 -4.14 7.39 0.17
N ALA A 190 -3.45 7.60 -0.94
CA ALA A 190 -2.05 7.96 -0.97
C ALA A 190 -1.88 9.32 -1.66
N ASP A 191 -1.33 10.29 -0.93
CA ASP A 191 -1.07 11.62 -1.49
C ASP A 191 -0.03 11.55 -2.60
N ALA A 192 -0.20 12.39 -3.61
CA ALA A 192 0.82 12.62 -4.62
C ALA A 192 2.06 13.30 -4.00
N PRO A 193 3.23 13.14 -4.61
CA PRO A 193 4.34 14.06 -4.38
C PRO A 193 3.91 15.50 -4.68
N ASN A 194 4.38 16.45 -3.87
CA ASN A 194 4.06 17.87 -4.06
C ASN A 194 5.03 18.56 -5.04
N ASN A 195 4.88 19.87 -5.23
CA ASN A 195 5.69 20.67 -6.16
C ASN A 195 7.18 20.79 -5.77
N LYS A 196 7.57 20.46 -4.54
CA LYS A 196 8.97 20.42 -4.10
C LYS A 196 9.69 19.13 -4.50
N SER A 197 8.94 18.11 -4.90
CA SER A 197 9.47 16.80 -5.28
C SER A 197 10.18 16.78 -6.65
N GLY A 198 9.94 17.80 -7.49
CA GLY A 198 10.46 17.83 -8.85
C GLY A 198 9.96 16.63 -9.67
N TYR A 199 10.90 15.84 -10.16
CA TYR A 199 10.60 14.61 -10.93
C TYR A 199 10.59 13.34 -10.08
N ALA A 200 10.51 13.44 -8.76
CA ALA A 200 10.49 12.27 -7.89
C ALA A 200 9.28 11.38 -8.21
N PHE A 201 9.55 10.09 -8.34
CA PHE A 201 8.55 9.07 -8.59
C PHE A 201 8.35 8.24 -7.32
N ARG A 202 7.21 8.46 -6.66
CA ARG A 202 6.80 7.74 -5.47
C ARG A 202 6.43 6.30 -5.85
N LYS A 203 7.05 5.32 -5.22
CA LYS A 203 6.84 3.90 -5.50
C LYS A 203 6.42 3.17 -4.24
N THR A 204 5.27 2.53 -4.27
CA THR A 204 4.76 1.72 -3.16
C THR A 204 4.43 0.32 -3.66
N PHE A 205 5.11 -0.68 -3.14
CA PHE A 205 4.72 -2.07 -3.33
C PHE A 205 3.47 -2.33 -2.49
N VAL A 206 2.45 -2.86 -3.13
CA VAL A 206 1.17 -3.21 -2.51
C VAL A 206 0.96 -4.70 -2.63
N ALA A 207 0.64 -5.36 -1.53
CA ALA A 207 0.16 -6.74 -1.52
C ALA A 207 -1.09 -6.82 -0.65
N ARG A 208 -2.10 -7.56 -1.11
CA ARG A 208 -3.36 -7.68 -0.36
C ARG A 208 -4.03 -9.03 -0.57
N GLY A 209 -4.79 -9.44 0.44
CA GLY A 209 -5.56 -10.66 0.41
C GLY A 209 -6.28 -10.94 1.73
N ASN A 210 -7.14 -11.96 1.70
CA ASN A 210 -7.79 -12.46 2.91
C ASN A 210 -6.87 -13.43 3.65
N VAL A 211 -6.79 -13.29 4.96
CA VAL A 211 -6.01 -14.19 5.80
C VAL A 211 -6.87 -15.29 6.40
N ALA A 212 -6.41 -16.55 6.27
CA ALA A 212 -7.07 -17.73 6.80
C ALA A 212 -7.01 -17.77 8.33
N LYS A 213 -5.81 -17.53 8.85
CA LYS A 213 -5.50 -17.38 10.26
C LYS A 213 -4.39 -16.36 10.42
N LEU A 214 -4.46 -15.60 11.51
CA LEU A 214 -3.26 -15.13 12.18
C LEU A 214 -2.74 -16.38 12.89
N VAL A 215 -1.56 -16.84 12.50
CA VAL A 215 -1.02 -18.09 13.08
C VAL A 215 -0.76 -17.83 14.56
N ASP A 216 -1.66 -18.35 15.41
CA ASP A 216 -1.38 -18.50 16.84
C ASP A 216 -0.19 -19.45 16.93
N LYS A 217 0.95 -18.94 17.41
CA LYS A 217 2.11 -19.76 17.74
C LYS A 217 2.05 -20.23 19.16
#